data_c39c4c1e147cd11f1a16e16cc9126d83
#
_entry.id   c39c4c1e147cd11f1a16e16cc9126d83
#
_cell.length_a   1.000
_cell.length_b   1.000
_cell.length_c   1.000
_cell.angle_alpha   90.00
_cell.angle_beta   90.00
_cell.angle_gamma   90.00
#
_symmetry.space_group_name_H-M   'P 1'
#
loop_
_entity.id
_entity.type
_entity.pdbx_description
1 polymer ?
#
loop_
_entity_poly.entity_id
_entity_poly.type
_entity_poly.pdbx_seq_one_letter_code
_entity_poly.pdbx_strand_id
1 'polypeptide(L)'
;MTEISAKYEQLIEDLRRDYRPQREWGEGRGVFLVIGHFLVGVAAGAWLFGIIFNYVPGLVAGFLLAGGGGIAHLAFLGRPERFWRMVRHVRTAWISRGFVGLTLFLVGGVLYLPPLVLTGWPWAADSMLGYLGWGMAAFGMVVLIVYMGFVYTASKGIPFWNSPLHPVLYMAYALRGGIAALLVTMAVFNAPSVDATSLVTIWIAVTAVVIVLFALEIQGALTGGNPAARRSVREMLAGRMAVYFYGGTLLIGLVVPLALLSGHIAPLSVGILAAIGLFSALGDFFMKYTTIRAGIYLPLRPRQGRHVE
;
A
#
# COMPACT_ATOMS: atom_id res chain seq x y z
N MET A 1 -18.68 -31.65 -2.07
CA MET A 1 -18.46 -30.65 -3.14
C MET A 1 -16.98 -30.27 -3.14
N THR A 2 -16.28 -30.42 -4.26
CA THR A 2 -14.86 -30.04 -4.33
C THR A 2 -14.73 -28.52 -4.32
N GLU A 3 -13.64 -27.98 -3.78
CA GLU A 3 -13.34 -26.53 -3.75
C GLU A 3 -13.43 -25.90 -5.17
N ILE A 4 -13.08 -26.67 -6.18
CA ILE A 4 -13.17 -26.27 -7.59
C ILE A 4 -14.64 -26.09 -8.02
N SER A 5 -15.55 -26.98 -7.64
CA SER A 5 -16.99 -26.87 -7.95
C SER A 5 -17.61 -25.63 -7.34
N ALA A 6 -17.35 -25.35 -6.06
CA ALA A 6 -17.85 -24.16 -5.37
C ALA A 6 -17.35 -22.86 -6.04
N LYS A 7 -16.11 -22.83 -6.51
CA LYS A 7 -15.53 -21.68 -7.20
C LYS A 7 -16.17 -21.42 -8.56
N TYR A 8 -16.50 -22.50 -9.30
CA TYR A 8 -17.22 -22.37 -10.59
C TYR A 8 -18.66 -21.90 -10.39
N GLU A 9 -19.37 -22.43 -9.41
CA GLU A 9 -20.73 -21.98 -9.08
C GLU A 9 -20.75 -20.50 -8.72
N GLN A 10 -19.80 -20.06 -7.88
CA GLN A 10 -19.66 -18.65 -7.51
C GLN A 10 -19.36 -17.76 -8.74
N LEU A 11 -18.49 -18.22 -9.66
CA LEU A 11 -18.18 -17.49 -10.88
C LEU A 11 -19.43 -17.35 -11.77
N ILE A 12 -20.21 -18.43 -11.93
CA ILE A 12 -21.45 -18.41 -12.71
C ILE A 12 -22.45 -17.45 -12.09
N GLU A 13 -22.60 -17.46 -10.77
CA GLU A 13 -23.50 -16.53 -10.05
C GLU A 13 -23.05 -15.08 -10.24
N ASP A 14 -21.76 -14.80 -10.09
CA ASP A 14 -21.20 -13.45 -10.29
C ASP A 14 -21.38 -12.95 -11.74
N LEU A 15 -21.25 -13.84 -12.74
CA LEU A 15 -21.47 -13.50 -14.16
C LEU A 15 -22.95 -13.21 -14.50
N ARG A 16 -23.87 -13.74 -13.70
CA ARG A 16 -25.33 -13.46 -13.86
C ARG A 16 -25.74 -12.12 -13.24
N ARG A 17 -24.89 -11.52 -12.40
CA ARG A 17 -25.17 -10.23 -11.76
C ARG A 17 -24.86 -9.08 -12.69
N ASP A 18 -25.71 -8.06 -12.72
CA ASP A 18 -25.46 -6.80 -13.45
C ASP A 18 -24.14 -6.14 -13.00
N TYR A 19 -23.84 -6.21 -11.71
CA TYR A 19 -22.67 -5.61 -11.08
C TYR A 19 -21.86 -6.68 -10.35
N ARG A 20 -20.79 -7.16 -11.00
CA ARG A 20 -19.92 -8.21 -10.47
C ARG A 20 -18.94 -7.64 -9.46
N PRO A 21 -18.81 -8.24 -8.26
CA PRO A 21 -17.74 -7.86 -7.33
C PRO A 21 -16.38 -8.32 -7.85
N GLN A 22 -15.37 -7.50 -7.60
CA GLN A 22 -13.98 -7.85 -7.84
C GLN A 22 -13.53 -8.83 -6.72
N ARG A 23 -12.98 -9.98 -7.11
CA ARG A 23 -12.48 -11.01 -6.19
C ARG A 23 -11.03 -11.36 -6.44
N GLU A 24 -10.57 -11.25 -7.67
CA GLU A 24 -9.30 -11.76 -8.14
C GLU A 24 -8.08 -11.16 -7.43
N TRP A 25 -8.19 -9.91 -6.98
CA TRP A 25 -7.10 -9.17 -6.30
C TRP A 25 -7.21 -9.15 -4.77
N GLY A 26 -8.04 -9.96 -4.18
CA GLY A 26 -8.19 -9.94 -2.72
C GLY A 26 -8.70 -11.24 -2.12
N GLU A 27 -8.99 -12.27 -2.93
CA GLU A 27 -9.41 -13.59 -2.47
C GLU A 27 -8.39 -14.65 -2.89
N GLY A 28 -8.27 -15.70 -2.10
CA GLY A 28 -7.31 -16.77 -2.34
C GLY A 28 -5.89 -16.22 -2.55
N ARG A 29 -5.26 -16.53 -3.69
CA ARG A 29 -3.93 -15.99 -4.03
C ARG A 29 -3.90 -14.48 -4.20
N GLY A 30 -5.04 -13.84 -4.49
CA GLY A 30 -5.15 -12.39 -4.61
C GLY A 30 -4.80 -11.62 -3.33
N VAL A 31 -4.87 -12.25 -2.16
CA VAL A 31 -4.42 -11.65 -0.89
C VAL A 31 -2.94 -11.30 -0.92
N PHE A 32 -2.11 -12.12 -1.57
CA PHE A 32 -0.68 -11.83 -1.72
C PHE A 32 -0.40 -10.56 -2.53
N LEU A 33 -1.27 -10.20 -3.48
CA LEU A 33 -1.17 -8.91 -4.17
C LEU A 33 -1.37 -7.73 -3.21
N VAL A 34 -2.39 -7.82 -2.33
CA VAL A 34 -2.67 -6.78 -1.33
C VAL A 34 -1.50 -6.65 -0.36
N ILE A 35 -0.99 -7.78 0.16
CA ILE A 35 0.19 -7.83 1.04
C ILE A 35 1.40 -7.21 0.33
N GLY A 36 1.67 -7.62 -0.91
CA GLY A 36 2.78 -7.10 -1.70
C GLY A 36 2.72 -5.59 -1.90
N HIS A 37 1.58 -5.08 -2.31
CA HIS A 37 1.35 -3.64 -2.47
C HIS A 37 1.47 -2.87 -1.15
N PHE A 38 0.99 -3.44 -0.05
CA PHE A 38 1.13 -2.84 1.27
C PHE A 38 2.60 -2.75 1.68
N LEU A 39 3.31 -3.86 1.67
CA LEU A 39 4.70 -3.94 2.10
C LEU A 39 5.61 -3.04 1.26
N VAL A 40 5.45 -3.03 -0.06
CA VAL A 40 6.24 -2.19 -0.97
C VAL A 40 5.97 -0.70 -0.72
N GLY A 41 4.74 -0.31 -0.43
CA GLY A 41 4.41 1.08 -0.09
C GLY A 41 5.06 1.52 1.22
N VAL A 42 4.92 0.72 2.28
CA VAL A 42 5.55 0.97 3.57
C VAL A 42 7.08 1.00 3.44
N ALA A 43 7.65 0.09 2.65
CA ALA A 43 9.08 0.02 2.36
C ALA A 43 9.64 1.31 1.77
N ALA A 44 8.96 1.83 0.73
CA ALA A 44 9.38 3.05 0.07
C ALA A 44 9.29 4.28 0.99
N GLY A 45 8.23 4.38 1.77
CA GLY A 45 8.09 5.41 2.81
C GLY A 45 9.12 5.29 3.92
N ALA A 46 9.41 4.07 4.41
CA ALA A 46 10.44 3.84 5.42
C ALA A 46 11.83 4.23 4.93
N TRP A 47 12.15 3.93 3.68
CA TRP A 47 13.39 4.35 3.06
C TRP A 47 13.49 5.87 2.95
N LEU A 48 12.43 6.54 2.50
CA LEU A 48 12.39 8.00 2.40
C LEU A 48 12.66 8.66 3.75
N PHE A 49 11.93 8.27 4.79
CA PHE A 49 12.13 8.84 6.12
C PHE A 49 13.44 8.37 6.77
N GLY A 50 13.92 7.17 6.44
CA GLY A 50 15.25 6.72 6.81
C GLY A 50 16.37 7.63 6.29
N ILE A 51 16.23 8.13 5.03
CA ILE A 51 17.14 9.15 4.47
C ILE A 51 16.97 10.49 5.20
N ILE A 52 15.73 10.99 5.33
CA ILE A 52 15.45 12.31 5.93
C ILE A 52 15.99 12.41 7.35
N PHE A 53 15.82 11.36 8.15
CA PHE A 53 16.27 11.31 9.54
C PHE A 53 17.67 10.70 9.72
N ASN A 54 18.38 10.42 8.63
CA ASN A 54 19.68 9.73 8.66
C ASN A 54 19.66 8.46 9.54
N TYR A 55 18.63 7.63 9.39
CA TYR A 55 18.33 6.51 10.26
C TYR A 55 18.49 5.16 9.53
N VAL A 56 19.67 4.55 9.67
CA VAL A 56 20.04 3.29 8.97
C VAL A 56 19.06 2.14 9.27
N PRO A 57 18.59 1.88 10.51
CA PRO A 57 17.60 0.83 10.73
C PRO A 57 16.29 1.02 9.95
N GLY A 58 15.87 2.25 9.70
CA GLY A 58 14.73 2.57 8.83
C GLY A 58 14.99 2.17 7.37
N LEU A 59 16.21 2.41 6.86
CA LEU A 59 16.61 1.97 5.52
C LEU A 59 16.60 0.43 5.42
N VAL A 60 17.16 -0.25 6.41
CA VAL A 60 17.18 -1.73 6.49
C VAL A 60 15.75 -2.27 6.53
N ALA A 61 14.90 -1.72 7.38
CA ALA A 61 13.49 -2.12 7.46
C ALA A 61 12.77 -1.92 6.10
N GLY A 62 12.99 -0.78 5.45
CA GLY A 62 12.47 -0.51 4.10
C GLY A 62 12.93 -1.57 3.09
N PHE A 63 14.21 -1.93 3.11
CA PHE A 63 14.76 -2.96 2.22
C PHE A 63 14.12 -4.34 2.47
N LEU A 64 14.04 -4.76 3.72
CA LEU A 64 13.44 -6.07 4.09
C LEU A 64 11.94 -6.13 3.74
N LEU A 65 11.20 -5.06 4.00
CA LEU A 65 9.78 -4.95 3.64
C LEU A 65 9.58 -5.00 2.11
N ALA A 66 10.47 -4.35 1.34
CA ALA A 66 10.42 -4.43 -0.12
C ALA A 66 10.70 -5.84 -0.64
N GLY A 67 11.67 -6.54 -0.05
CA GLY A 67 11.95 -7.94 -0.34
C GLY A 67 10.75 -8.84 -0.05
N GLY A 68 10.15 -8.69 1.14
CA GLY A 68 8.92 -9.38 1.52
C GLY A 68 7.75 -9.08 0.56
N GLY A 69 7.60 -7.82 0.17
CA GLY A 69 6.62 -7.39 -0.83
C GLY A 69 6.86 -8.00 -2.20
N GLY A 70 8.12 -8.09 -2.65
CA GLY A 70 8.51 -8.79 -3.87
C GLY A 70 8.15 -10.28 -3.84
N ILE A 71 8.44 -10.97 -2.74
CA ILE A 71 8.06 -12.38 -2.53
C ILE A 71 6.53 -12.54 -2.57
N ALA A 72 5.78 -11.64 -1.92
CA ALA A 72 4.32 -11.66 -1.96
C ALA A 72 3.78 -11.48 -3.40
N HIS A 73 4.37 -10.59 -4.19
CA HIS A 73 4.00 -10.44 -5.61
C HIS A 73 4.30 -11.70 -6.41
N LEU A 74 5.44 -12.37 -6.19
CA LEU A 74 5.74 -13.64 -6.84
C LEU A 74 4.75 -14.74 -6.45
N ALA A 75 4.35 -14.80 -5.17
CA ALA A 75 3.34 -15.75 -4.67
C ALA A 75 1.95 -15.50 -5.29
N PHE A 76 1.62 -14.25 -5.62
CA PHE A 76 0.41 -13.92 -6.36
C PHE A 76 0.41 -14.47 -7.79
N LEU A 77 1.57 -14.48 -8.46
CA LEU A 77 1.66 -14.91 -9.86
C LEU A 77 1.37 -16.41 -10.01
N GLY A 78 0.53 -16.77 -10.96
CA GLY A 78 0.27 -18.18 -11.30
C GLY A 78 1.49 -18.92 -11.83
N ARG A 79 2.39 -18.17 -12.50
CA ARG A 79 3.64 -18.67 -13.10
C ARG A 79 4.77 -17.70 -12.80
N PRO A 80 5.33 -17.74 -11.57
CA PRO A 80 6.35 -16.81 -11.12
C PRO A 80 7.62 -16.80 -11.96
N GLU A 81 7.97 -17.95 -12.58
CA GLU A 81 9.13 -18.06 -13.47
C GLU A 81 9.07 -17.15 -14.71
N ARG A 82 7.91 -16.55 -14.98
CA ARG A 82 7.69 -15.63 -16.12
C ARG A 82 7.69 -14.15 -15.73
N PHE A 83 7.95 -13.82 -14.47
CA PHE A 83 7.86 -12.44 -13.96
C PHE A 83 8.70 -11.43 -14.74
N TRP A 84 9.88 -11.84 -15.24
CA TRP A 84 10.79 -10.99 -16.03
C TRP A 84 10.15 -10.44 -17.32
N ARG A 85 9.08 -11.09 -17.83
CA ARG A 85 8.36 -10.61 -19.03
C ARG A 85 7.67 -9.27 -18.80
N MET A 86 7.43 -8.88 -17.56
CA MET A 86 6.85 -7.58 -17.22
C MET A 86 7.69 -6.41 -17.73
N VAL A 87 9.02 -6.54 -17.82
CA VAL A 87 9.90 -5.48 -18.36
C VAL A 87 9.49 -5.04 -19.76
N ARG A 88 8.95 -5.95 -20.59
CA ARG A 88 8.54 -5.64 -21.96
C ARG A 88 7.41 -4.61 -22.07
N HIS A 89 6.63 -4.45 -21.00
CA HIS A 89 5.45 -3.57 -20.96
C HIS A 89 5.65 -2.30 -20.14
N VAL A 90 6.89 -1.92 -19.82
CA VAL A 90 7.21 -0.76 -18.98
C VAL A 90 6.66 0.57 -19.54
N ARG A 91 6.54 0.69 -20.85
CA ARG A 91 6.00 1.91 -21.50
C ARG A 91 4.48 2.01 -21.36
N THR A 92 3.76 0.89 -21.26
CA THR A 92 2.29 0.83 -21.36
C THR A 92 1.58 0.43 -20.04
N ALA A 93 2.27 -0.28 -19.14
CA ALA A 93 1.67 -0.82 -17.92
C ALA A 93 2.34 -0.28 -16.65
N TRP A 94 1.52 0.27 -15.75
CA TRP A 94 2.01 0.77 -14.47
C TRP A 94 2.61 -0.31 -13.58
N ILE A 95 2.05 -1.53 -13.59
CA ILE A 95 2.61 -2.65 -12.84
C ILE A 95 4.02 -3.00 -13.28
N SER A 96 4.33 -2.84 -14.57
CA SER A 96 5.67 -3.06 -15.12
C SER A 96 6.67 -1.99 -14.66
N ARG A 97 6.21 -0.75 -14.53
CA ARG A 97 7.01 0.35 -13.95
C ARG A 97 7.31 0.08 -12.49
N GLY A 98 6.30 -0.37 -11.72
CA GLY A 98 6.48 -0.80 -10.33
C GLY A 98 7.48 -1.96 -10.20
N PHE A 99 7.42 -2.94 -11.09
CA PHE A 99 8.38 -4.04 -11.12
C PHE A 99 9.83 -3.54 -11.34
N VAL A 100 10.05 -2.65 -12.31
CA VAL A 100 11.38 -2.05 -12.54
C VAL A 100 11.80 -1.21 -11.33
N GLY A 101 10.89 -0.41 -10.76
CA GLY A 101 11.15 0.36 -9.54
C GLY A 101 11.57 -0.53 -8.37
N LEU A 102 10.86 -1.63 -8.14
CA LEU A 102 11.20 -2.59 -7.08
C LEU A 102 12.56 -3.25 -7.32
N THR A 103 12.86 -3.62 -8.56
CA THR A 103 14.17 -4.20 -8.92
C THR A 103 15.29 -3.21 -8.66
N LEU A 104 15.15 -1.96 -9.11
CA LEU A 104 16.14 -0.91 -8.87
C LEU A 104 16.30 -0.62 -7.37
N PHE A 105 15.22 -0.57 -6.63
CA PHE A 105 15.24 -0.38 -5.18
C PHE A 105 16.02 -1.50 -4.47
N LEU A 106 15.74 -2.76 -4.79
CA LEU A 106 16.39 -3.90 -4.15
C LEU A 106 17.86 -4.02 -4.57
N VAL A 107 18.17 -3.88 -5.86
CA VAL A 107 19.58 -3.91 -6.33
C VAL A 107 20.36 -2.74 -5.72
N GLY A 108 19.79 -1.54 -5.73
CA GLY A 108 20.38 -0.36 -5.09
C GLY A 108 20.61 -0.56 -3.60
N GLY A 109 19.62 -1.16 -2.88
CA GLY A 109 19.76 -1.49 -1.47
C GLY A 109 20.87 -2.49 -1.18
N VAL A 110 21.05 -3.51 -2.02
CA VAL A 110 22.18 -4.47 -1.92
C VAL A 110 23.54 -3.79 -2.10
N LEU A 111 23.62 -2.76 -2.94
CA LEU A 111 24.86 -2.03 -3.14
C LEU A 111 25.12 -0.99 -2.04
N TYR A 112 24.10 -0.39 -1.47
CA TYR A 112 24.21 0.74 -0.55
C TYR A 112 24.22 0.35 0.94
N LEU A 113 23.40 -0.62 1.35
CA LEU A 113 23.22 -0.95 2.78
C LEU A 113 24.40 -1.72 3.41
N PRO A 114 25.00 -2.73 2.75
CA PRO A 114 26.02 -3.56 3.40
C PRO A 114 27.19 -2.75 3.99
N PRO A 115 27.78 -1.75 3.30
CA PRO A 115 28.85 -0.95 3.89
C PRO A 115 28.40 -0.07 5.06
N LEU A 116 27.09 0.17 5.23
CA LEU A 116 26.54 0.93 6.37
C LEU A 116 26.34 0.06 7.62
N VAL A 117 26.16 -1.27 7.44
CA VAL A 117 25.78 -2.17 8.53
C VAL A 117 26.82 -3.25 8.84
N LEU A 118 27.73 -3.54 7.92
CA LEU A 118 28.74 -4.60 8.03
C LEU A 118 30.14 -4.00 8.06
N THR A 119 30.90 -4.33 9.10
CA THR A 119 32.33 -3.95 9.17
C THR A 119 33.15 -4.78 8.18
N GLY A 120 34.13 -4.14 7.53
CA GLY A 120 35.02 -4.83 6.59
C GLY A 120 34.39 -5.18 5.24
N TRP A 121 33.28 -4.53 4.87
CA TRP A 121 32.67 -4.72 3.55
C TRP A 121 33.64 -4.24 2.45
N PRO A 122 33.70 -4.91 1.26
CA PRO A 122 34.72 -4.64 0.22
C PRO A 122 34.71 -3.24 -0.38
N TRP A 123 33.62 -2.48 -0.23
CA TRP A 123 33.53 -1.08 -0.66
C TRP A 123 32.86 -0.22 0.41
N ALA A 124 33.09 1.08 0.35
CA ALA A 124 32.50 2.06 1.26
C ALA A 124 31.17 2.62 0.70
N ALA A 125 30.31 3.14 1.57
CA ALA A 125 29.05 3.77 1.17
C ALA A 125 29.25 5.04 0.33
N ASP A 126 30.37 5.74 0.51
CA ASP A 126 30.80 6.91 -0.26
C ASP A 126 31.66 6.56 -1.49
N SER A 127 31.81 5.28 -1.83
CA SER A 127 32.43 4.84 -3.08
C SER A 127 31.48 4.99 -4.27
N MET A 128 32.02 4.87 -5.48
CA MET A 128 31.25 4.90 -6.72
C MET A 128 30.10 3.85 -6.70
N LEU A 129 30.35 2.63 -6.18
CA LEU A 129 29.33 1.59 -6.05
C LEU A 129 28.26 1.95 -5.01
N GLY A 130 28.66 2.57 -3.89
CA GLY A 130 27.74 3.06 -2.87
C GLY A 130 26.82 4.16 -3.43
N TYR A 131 27.37 5.16 -4.12
CA TYR A 131 26.57 6.23 -4.76
C TYR A 131 25.65 5.69 -5.85
N LEU A 132 26.11 4.74 -6.67
CA LEU A 132 25.26 4.08 -7.66
C LEU A 132 24.09 3.35 -6.96
N GLY A 133 24.39 2.61 -5.88
CA GLY A 133 23.39 1.91 -5.09
C GLY A 133 22.37 2.87 -4.48
N TRP A 134 22.84 3.97 -3.88
CA TRP A 134 21.97 5.01 -3.34
C TRP A 134 21.06 5.61 -4.41
N GLY A 135 21.60 5.97 -5.57
CA GLY A 135 20.84 6.54 -6.69
C GLY A 135 19.79 5.59 -7.24
N MET A 136 20.13 4.30 -7.41
CA MET A 136 19.19 3.26 -7.85
C MET A 136 18.07 3.06 -6.82
N ALA A 137 18.39 2.97 -5.52
CA ALA A 137 17.44 2.80 -4.46
C ALA A 137 16.51 4.03 -4.34
N ALA A 138 17.06 5.24 -4.40
CA ALA A 138 16.29 6.48 -4.34
C ALA A 138 15.33 6.61 -5.54
N PHE A 139 15.78 6.32 -6.75
CA PHE A 139 14.90 6.32 -7.93
C PHE A 139 13.82 5.25 -7.81
N GLY A 140 14.20 4.03 -7.42
CA GLY A 140 13.27 2.93 -7.18
C GLY A 140 12.21 3.30 -6.14
N MET A 141 12.61 3.91 -5.01
CA MET A 141 11.72 4.42 -3.96
C MET A 141 10.67 5.39 -4.52
N VAL A 142 11.08 6.38 -5.30
CA VAL A 142 10.14 7.34 -5.91
C VAL A 142 9.13 6.62 -6.80
N VAL A 143 9.59 5.70 -7.65
CA VAL A 143 8.71 4.89 -8.49
C VAL A 143 7.72 4.10 -7.63
N LEU A 144 8.18 3.47 -6.53
CA LEU A 144 7.35 2.65 -5.66
C LEU A 144 6.29 3.46 -4.90
N ILE A 145 6.58 4.69 -4.48
CA ILE A 145 5.60 5.59 -3.87
C ILE A 145 4.49 5.93 -4.87
N VAL A 146 4.86 6.18 -6.13
CA VAL A 146 3.95 6.73 -7.14
C VAL A 146 3.10 5.66 -7.83
N TYR A 147 3.71 4.53 -8.25
CA TYR A 147 3.10 3.60 -9.21
C TYR A 147 1.80 2.94 -8.73
N MET A 148 1.69 2.65 -7.43
CA MET A 148 0.59 1.84 -6.90
C MET A 148 -0.78 2.45 -7.14
N GLY A 149 -0.95 3.73 -6.85
CA GLY A 149 -2.21 4.43 -7.10
C GLY A 149 -2.58 4.41 -8.59
N PHE A 150 -1.59 4.57 -9.47
CA PHE A 150 -1.82 4.52 -10.92
C PHE A 150 -2.14 3.13 -11.45
N VAL A 151 -1.68 2.04 -10.81
CA VAL A 151 -2.12 0.67 -11.16
C VAL A 151 -3.63 0.53 -11.01
N TYR A 152 -4.19 1.02 -9.92
CA TYR A 152 -5.64 0.95 -9.69
C TYR A 152 -6.40 1.93 -10.59
N THR A 153 -5.94 3.17 -10.71
CA THR A 153 -6.57 4.18 -11.58
C THR A 153 -6.60 3.77 -13.05
N ALA A 154 -5.64 2.98 -13.52
CA ALA A 154 -5.64 2.42 -14.87
C ALA A 154 -6.73 1.35 -15.07
N SER A 155 -7.33 0.82 -14.01
CA SER A 155 -8.37 -0.23 -14.06
C SER A 155 -9.75 0.37 -14.34
N LYS A 156 -9.97 0.85 -15.55
CA LYS A 156 -11.20 1.54 -15.99
C LYS A 156 -12.49 0.73 -15.79
N GLY A 157 -12.38 -0.60 -15.71
CA GLY A 157 -13.52 -1.49 -15.45
C GLY A 157 -14.09 -1.39 -14.03
N ILE A 158 -13.37 -0.79 -13.09
CA ILE A 158 -13.79 -0.58 -11.69
C ILE A 158 -13.79 0.94 -11.40
N PRO A 159 -14.91 1.62 -11.58
CA PRO A 159 -14.98 3.09 -11.49
C PRO A 159 -14.54 3.66 -10.15
N PHE A 160 -14.72 2.93 -9.06
CA PHE A 160 -14.25 3.35 -7.73
C PHE A 160 -12.73 3.50 -7.68
N TRP A 161 -11.96 2.67 -8.37
CA TRP A 161 -10.51 2.77 -8.44
C TRP A 161 -10.04 3.83 -9.45
N ASN A 162 -10.89 4.13 -10.45
CA ASN A 162 -10.58 5.09 -11.52
C ASN A 162 -10.88 6.54 -11.10
N SER A 163 -10.40 6.93 -9.92
CA SER A 163 -10.48 8.28 -9.37
C SER A 163 -9.14 9.00 -9.48
N PRO A 164 -9.11 10.30 -9.77
CA PRO A 164 -7.88 11.08 -9.78
C PRO A 164 -7.26 11.26 -8.38
N LEU A 165 -8.05 11.11 -7.32
CA LEU A 165 -7.57 11.17 -5.94
C LEU A 165 -6.85 9.90 -5.52
N HIS A 166 -7.15 8.77 -6.14
CA HIS A 166 -6.62 7.45 -5.77
C HIS A 166 -5.07 7.39 -5.75
N PRO A 167 -4.34 7.91 -6.77
CA PRO A 167 -2.89 7.96 -6.73
C PRO A 167 -2.35 8.76 -5.54
N VAL A 168 -2.92 9.93 -5.28
CA VAL A 168 -2.48 10.82 -4.20
C VAL A 168 -2.75 10.20 -2.83
N LEU A 169 -3.91 9.56 -2.66
CA LEU A 169 -4.25 8.81 -1.45
C LEU A 169 -3.25 7.68 -1.19
N TYR A 170 -2.89 6.90 -2.21
CA TYR A 170 -1.93 5.80 -2.06
C TYR A 170 -0.50 6.30 -1.77
N MET A 171 -0.10 7.45 -2.32
CA MET A 171 1.16 8.11 -1.94
C MET A 171 1.13 8.52 -0.46
N ALA A 172 0.06 9.14 0.01
CA ALA A 172 -0.10 9.53 1.41
C ALA A 172 -0.05 8.31 2.35
N TYR A 173 -0.67 7.18 1.96
CA TYR A 173 -0.56 5.92 2.71
C TYR A 173 0.86 5.34 2.71
N ALA A 174 1.61 5.45 1.62
CA ALA A 174 3.02 5.02 1.60
C ALA A 174 3.87 5.85 2.58
N LEU A 175 3.65 7.16 2.63
CA LEU A 175 4.32 8.05 3.58
C LEU A 175 3.93 7.71 5.02
N ARG A 176 2.62 7.58 5.31
CA ARG A 176 2.12 7.24 6.66
C ARG A 176 2.67 5.90 7.14
N GLY A 177 2.62 4.87 6.29
CA GLY A 177 3.15 3.55 6.59
C GLY A 177 4.68 3.56 6.79
N GLY A 178 5.40 4.40 6.04
CA GLY A 178 6.84 4.59 6.22
C GLY A 178 7.19 5.17 7.59
N ILE A 179 6.48 6.21 8.03
CA ILE A 179 6.65 6.78 9.38
C ILE A 179 6.29 5.71 10.43
N ALA A 180 5.22 4.97 10.22
CA ALA A 180 4.81 3.88 11.10
C ALA A 180 5.92 2.83 11.27
N ALA A 181 6.60 2.45 10.19
CA ALA A 181 7.73 1.54 10.24
C ALA A 181 8.92 2.12 11.03
N LEU A 182 9.22 3.42 10.89
CA LEU A 182 10.26 4.05 11.69
C LEU A 182 9.91 4.05 13.18
N LEU A 183 8.67 4.37 13.55
CA LEU A 183 8.21 4.33 14.95
C LEU A 183 8.40 2.94 15.58
N VAL A 184 8.13 1.88 14.80
CA VAL A 184 8.36 0.49 15.26
C VAL A 184 9.86 0.19 15.38
N THR A 185 10.66 0.56 14.39
CA THR A 185 12.12 0.27 14.41
C THR A 185 12.85 1.04 15.50
N MET A 186 12.40 2.25 15.88
CA MET A 186 12.96 2.99 17.02
C MET A 186 12.84 2.21 18.33
N ALA A 187 11.75 1.46 18.52
CA ALA A 187 11.56 0.63 19.70
C ALA A 187 12.49 -0.59 19.72
N VAL A 188 12.78 -1.15 18.55
CA VAL A 188 13.65 -2.33 18.43
C VAL A 188 15.12 -1.97 18.58
N PHE A 189 15.55 -0.85 18.01
CA PHE A 189 16.97 -0.47 17.92
C PHE A 189 17.39 0.65 18.89
N ASN A 190 16.46 1.06 19.77
CA ASN A 190 16.70 2.08 20.82
C ASN A 190 17.45 3.31 20.27
N ALA A 191 16.86 4.01 19.30
CA ALA A 191 17.51 5.05 18.49
C ALA A 191 17.32 6.46 19.06
N PRO A 192 18.26 6.98 19.87
CA PRO A 192 18.18 8.34 20.41
C PRO A 192 18.42 9.44 19.35
N SER A 193 18.89 9.08 18.16
CA SER A 193 19.25 10.02 17.09
C SER A 193 18.05 10.51 16.27
N VAL A 194 16.88 9.86 16.37
CA VAL A 194 15.68 10.26 15.63
C VAL A 194 14.81 11.11 16.54
N ASP A 195 14.49 12.32 16.10
CA ASP A 195 13.53 13.18 16.80
C ASP A 195 12.11 12.61 16.67
N ALA A 196 11.69 11.91 17.74
CA ALA A 196 10.37 11.32 17.84
C ALA A 196 9.24 12.36 17.71
N THR A 197 9.45 13.58 18.18
CA THR A 197 8.46 14.66 18.13
C THR A 197 8.20 15.09 16.69
N SER A 198 9.26 15.32 15.92
CA SER A 198 9.13 15.62 14.49
C SER A 198 8.46 14.48 13.73
N LEU A 199 8.85 13.23 14.01
CA LEU A 199 8.28 12.06 13.34
C LEU A 199 6.78 11.91 13.62
N VAL A 200 6.35 12.07 14.87
CA VAL A 200 4.92 12.05 15.26
C VAL A 200 4.16 13.22 14.66
N THR A 201 4.75 14.42 14.61
CA THR A 201 4.14 15.60 13.99
C THR A 201 3.87 15.36 12.50
N ILE A 202 4.85 14.81 11.77
CA ILE A 202 4.68 14.46 10.35
C ILE A 202 3.61 13.36 10.22
N TRP A 203 3.60 12.35 11.11
CA TRP A 203 2.58 11.31 11.11
C TRP A 203 1.17 11.88 11.28
N ILE A 204 0.96 12.84 12.20
CA ILE A 204 -0.32 13.53 12.39
C ILE A 204 -0.73 14.26 11.12
N ALA A 205 0.17 15.05 10.54
CA ALA A 205 -0.09 15.81 9.33
C ALA A 205 -0.49 14.90 8.15
N VAL A 206 0.28 13.84 7.91
CA VAL A 206 -0.01 12.88 6.85
C VAL A 206 -1.31 12.12 7.14
N THR A 207 -1.60 11.78 8.40
CA THR A 207 -2.86 11.14 8.79
C THR A 207 -4.05 12.05 8.50
N ALA A 208 -3.97 13.35 8.80
CA ALA A 208 -5.00 14.32 8.46
C ALA A 208 -5.24 14.39 6.94
N VAL A 209 -4.17 14.42 6.14
CA VAL A 209 -4.25 14.37 4.68
C VAL A 209 -4.95 13.10 4.20
N VAL A 210 -4.58 11.94 4.76
CA VAL A 210 -5.21 10.65 4.44
C VAL A 210 -6.70 10.67 4.74
N ILE A 211 -7.12 11.17 5.91
CA ILE A 211 -8.54 11.27 6.29
C ILE A 211 -9.32 12.12 5.27
N VAL A 212 -8.79 13.30 4.94
CA VAL A 212 -9.45 14.22 3.99
C VAL A 212 -9.53 13.59 2.60
N LEU A 213 -8.42 13.06 2.07
CA LEU A 213 -8.41 12.44 0.74
C LEU A 213 -9.36 11.25 0.66
N PHE A 214 -9.38 10.41 1.69
CA PHE A 214 -10.24 9.22 1.71
C PHE A 214 -11.72 9.61 1.83
N ALA A 215 -12.06 10.62 2.64
CA ALA A 215 -13.41 11.16 2.71
C ALA A 215 -13.87 11.73 1.36
N LEU A 216 -13.01 12.48 0.67
CA LEU A 216 -13.28 13.00 -0.67
C LEU A 216 -13.43 11.88 -1.71
N GLU A 217 -12.64 10.81 -1.63
CA GLU A 217 -12.75 9.63 -2.49
C GLU A 217 -14.13 8.95 -2.33
N ILE A 218 -14.55 8.73 -1.08
CA ILE A 218 -15.88 8.17 -0.74
C ILE A 218 -16.98 9.11 -1.26
N GLN A 219 -16.89 10.40 -0.95
CA GLN A 219 -17.87 11.39 -1.37
C GLN A 219 -17.99 11.46 -2.90
N GLY A 220 -16.86 11.51 -3.61
CA GLY A 220 -16.82 11.51 -5.07
C GLY A 220 -17.48 10.27 -5.68
N ALA A 221 -17.25 9.09 -5.09
CA ALA A 221 -17.88 7.85 -5.55
C ALA A 221 -19.41 7.83 -5.28
N LEU A 222 -19.87 8.44 -4.20
CA LEU A 222 -21.30 8.51 -3.86
C LEU A 222 -22.05 9.52 -4.75
N THR A 223 -21.43 10.65 -5.10
CA THR A 223 -22.07 11.77 -5.81
C THR A 223 -21.81 11.79 -7.32
N GLY A 224 -20.73 11.15 -7.79
CA GLY A 224 -20.26 11.18 -9.17
C GLY A 224 -21.13 10.46 -10.21
N GLY A 225 -22.34 10.02 -9.85
CA GLY A 225 -23.33 9.47 -10.77
C GLY A 225 -23.07 8.02 -11.23
N ASN A 226 -21.90 7.44 -11.00
CA ASN A 226 -21.58 6.08 -11.42
C ASN A 226 -22.14 5.02 -10.45
N PRO A 227 -23.08 4.16 -10.89
CA PRO A 227 -23.72 3.18 -10.00
C PRO A 227 -22.74 2.12 -9.46
N ALA A 228 -21.71 1.73 -10.23
CA ALA A 228 -20.72 0.74 -9.78
C ALA A 228 -19.82 1.34 -8.69
N ALA A 229 -19.36 2.60 -8.84
CA ALA A 229 -18.60 3.29 -7.80
C ALA A 229 -19.40 3.44 -6.50
N ARG A 230 -20.67 3.83 -6.61
CA ARG A 230 -21.57 3.95 -5.47
C ARG A 230 -21.77 2.61 -4.77
N ARG A 231 -21.90 1.51 -5.52
CA ARG A 231 -22.00 0.15 -4.95
C ARG A 231 -20.72 -0.27 -4.26
N SER A 232 -19.54 0.07 -4.82
CA SER A 232 -18.25 -0.21 -4.16
C SER A 232 -18.17 0.44 -2.78
N VAL A 233 -18.58 1.71 -2.67
CA VAL A 233 -18.63 2.39 -1.36
C VAL A 233 -19.63 1.74 -0.42
N ARG A 234 -20.82 1.32 -0.90
CA ARG A 234 -21.80 0.59 -0.07
C ARG A 234 -21.25 -0.75 0.41
N GLU A 235 -20.54 -1.50 -0.45
CA GLU A 235 -19.85 -2.75 -0.05
C GLU A 235 -18.84 -2.52 1.07
N MET A 236 -18.15 -1.36 1.05
CA MET A 236 -17.18 -0.98 2.07
C MET A 236 -17.85 -0.52 3.36
N LEU A 237 -18.92 0.31 3.31
CA LEU A 237 -19.52 0.92 4.47
C LEU A 237 -20.63 0.07 5.11
N ALA A 238 -21.37 -0.73 4.35
CA ALA A 238 -22.54 -1.47 4.82
C ALA A 238 -22.63 -2.90 4.23
N GLY A 239 -21.66 -3.33 3.46
CA GLY A 239 -21.62 -4.66 2.85
C GLY A 239 -20.56 -5.57 3.47
N ARG A 240 -20.04 -6.47 2.64
CA ARG A 240 -19.07 -7.52 3.04
C ARG A 240 -17.79 -6.98 3.68
N MET A 241 -17.40 -5.75 3.36
CA MET A 241 -16.15 -5.15 3.84
C MET A 241 -16.33 -4.27 5.07
N ALA A 242 -17.55 -4.06 5.56
CA ALA A 242 -17.85 -3.14 6.65
C ALA A 242 -17.09 -3.46 7.95
N VAL A 243 -17.01 -4.73 8.33
CA VAL A 243 -16.29 -5.15 9.54
C VAL A 243 -14.79 -4.82 9.44
N TYR A 244 -14.18 -5.07 8.28
CA TYR A 244 -12.76 -4.75 8.04
C TYR A 244 -12.52 -3.24 7.95
N PHE A 245 -13.47 -2.50 7.40
CA PHE A 245 -13.39 -1.04 7.32
C PHE A 245 -13.51 -0.39 8.70
N TYR A 246 -14.58 -0.67 9.44
CA TYR A 246 -14.80 -0.05 10.76
C TYR A 246 -13.82 -0.60 11.81
N GLY A 247 -13.62 -1.91 11.88
CA GLY A 247 -12.71 -2.52 12.84
C GLY A 247 -11.24 -2.34 12.47
N GLY A 248 -10.88 -2.62 11.23
CA GLY A 248 -9.48 -2.58 10.79
C GLY A 248 -9.00 -1.17 10.44
N THR A 249 -9.69 -0.50 9.51
CA THR A 249 -9.23 0.82 9.02
C THR A 249 -9.48 1.91 10.04
N LEU A 250 -10.71 2.03 10.57
CA LEU A 250 -11.06 3.13 11.46
C LEU A 250 -10.63 2.87 12.91
N LEU A 251 -11.08 1.77 13.53
CA LEU A 251 -10.79 1.53 14.95
C LEU A 251 -9.29 1.28 15.15
N ILE A 252 -8.75 0.24 14.53
CA ILE A 252 -7.34 -0.16 14.71
C ILE A 252 -6.41 0.89 14.09
N GLY A 253 -6.68 1.34 12.86
CA GLY A 253 -5.77 2.20 12.11
C GLY A 253 -5.82 3.69 12.42
N LEU A 254 -6.90 4.17 13.03
CA LEU A 254 -7.08 5.59 13.28
C LEU A 254 -7.39 5.88 14.75
N VAL A 255 -8.46 5.30 15.31
CA VAL A 255 -8.92 5.63 16.68
C VAL A 255 -7.88 5.21 17.72
N VAL A 256 -7.36 3.98 17.66
CA VAL A 256 -6.37 3.48 18.62
C VAL A 256 -5.07 4.32 18.59
N PRO A 257 -4.42 4.59 17.43
CA PRO A 257 -3.23 5.43 17.41
C PRO A 257 -3.46 6.85 17.94
N LEU A 258 -4.58 7.47 17.58
CA LEU A 258 -4.91 8.81 18.08
C LEU A 258 -5.21 8.81 19.58
N ALA A 259 -5.88 7.79 20.11
CA ALA A 259 -6.13 7.64 21.53
C ALA A 259 -4.83 7.43 22.31
N LEU A 260 -3.91 6.62 21.81
CA LEU A 260 -2.57 6.46 22.40
C LEU A 260 -1.80 7.77 22.42
N LEU A 261 -1.93 8.60 21.40
CA LEU A 261 -1.29 9.90 21.33
C LEU A 261 -1.93 10.90 22.32
N SER A 262 -3.26 10.99 22.39
CA SER A 262 -3.98 11.96 23.21
C SER A 262 -3.95 11.66 24.70
N GLY A 263 -3.74 10.42 25.11
CA GLY A 263 -3.69 9.98 26.50
C GLY A 263 -2.39 10.36 27.23
N HIS A 264 -1.41 11.01 26.57
CA HIS A 264 -0.08 11.27 27.13
C HIS A 264 0.24 12.77 27.09
N ILE A 265 0.46 13.34 28.29
CA ILE A 265 0.91 14.75 28.51
C ILE A 265 2.44 14.83 28.58
N ALA A 266 3.14 13.71 28.80
CA ALA A 266 4.60 13.58 28.90
C ALA A 266 5.21 13.05 27.59
N PRO A 267 6.54 13.10 27.41
CA PRO A 267 7.20 12.48 26.28
C PRO A 267 6.74 11.03 26.08
N LEU A 268 6.32 10.69 24.87
CA LEU A 268 5.82 9.37 24.56
C LEU A 268 6.91 8.32 24.77
N SER A 269 6.61 7.27 25.52
CA SER A 269 7.54 6.16 25.66
C SER A 269 7.74 5.46 24.31
N VAL A 270 8.93 4.86 24.12
CA VAL A 270 9.28 4.15 22.89
C VAL A 270 8.27 3.02 22.56
N GLY A 271 7.72 2.36 23.60
CA GLY A 271 6.69 1.34 23.44
C GLY A 271 5.38 1.90 22.89
N ILE A 272 4.98 3.11 23.32
CA ILE A 272 3.78 3.77 22.81
C ILE A 272 3.99 4.21 21.36
N LEU A 273 5.17 4.74 21.02
CA LEU A 273 5.52 5.08 19.64
C LEU A 273 5.43 3.85 18.72
N ALA A 274 5.97 2.71 19.16
CA ALA A 274 5.87 1.45 18.43
C ALA A 274 4.42 0.98 18.27
N ALA A 275 3.60 1.10 19.32
CA ALA A 275 2.18 0.76 19.25
C ALA A 275 1.43 1.65 18.24
N ILE A 276 1.66 2.97 18.26
CA ILE A 276 1.13 3.91 17.27
C ILE A 276 1.52 3.46 15.86
N GLY A 277 2.80 3.15 15.64
CA GLY A 277 3.31 2.66 14.36
C GLY A 277 2.63 1.36 13.91
N LEU A 278 2.59 0.36 14.78
CA LEU A 278 2.02 -0.95 14.47
C LEU A 278 0.53 -0.86 14.13
N PHE A 279 -0.26 -0.19 14.96
CA PHE A 279 -1.70 -0.04 14.73
C PHE A 279 -1.98 0.80 13.48
N SER A 280 -1.19 1.85 13.21
CA SER A 280 -1.27 2.62 11.96
C SER A 280 -1.01 1.74 10.74
N ALA A 281 0.05 0.95 10.75
CA ALA A 281 0.40 0.06 9.65
C ALA A 281 -0.68 -1.00 9.40
N LEU A 282 -1.24 -1.59 10.46
CA LEU A 282 -2.37 -2.52 10.35
C LEU A 282 -3.60 -1.84 9.75
N GLY A 283 -3.91 -0.62 10.16
CA GLY A 283 -5.00 0.16 9.57
C GLY A 283 -4.82 0.45 8.09
N ASP A 284 -3.59 0.80 7.68
CA ASP A 284 -3.25 1.03 6.28
C ASP A 284 -3.38 -0.24 5.43
N PHE A 285 -3.02 -1.40 6.00
CA PHE A 285 -3.29 -2.69 5.38
C PHE A 285 -4.79 -2.93 5.18
N PHE A 286 -5.59 -2.73 6.23
CA PHE A 286 -7.05 -2.92 6.14
C PHE A 286 -7.71 -1.93 5.19
N MET A 287 -7.22 -0.69 5.11
CA MET A 287 -7.71 0.27 4.12
C MET A 287 -7.48 -0.25 2.69
N LYS A 288 -6.25 -0.69 2.37
CA LYS A 288 -5.96 -1.27 1.05
C LYS A 288 -6.82 -2.49 0.78
N TYR A 289 -6.91 -3.40 1.74
CA TYR A 289 -7.70 -4.61 1.64
C TYR A 289 -9.18 -4.31 1.35
N THR A 290 -9.79 -3.41 2.11
CA THR A 290 -11.20 -3.05 1.94
C THR A 290 -11.46 -2.32 0.63
N THR A 291 -10.61 -1.37 0.25
CA THR A 291 -10.72 -0.63 -1.01
C THR A 291 -10.63 -1.55 -2.23
N ILE A 292 -9.67 -2.49 -2.21
CA ILE A 292 -9.50 -3.46 -3.29
C ILE A 292 -10.69 -4.42 -3.35
N ARG A 293 -11.08 -4.99 -2.21
CA ARG A 293 -12.17 -5.97 -2.12
C ARG A 293 -13.57 -5.38 -2.36
N ALA A 294 -13.75 -4.09 -2.08
CA ALA A 294 -15.01 -3.39 -2.35
C ALA A 294 -15.23 -3.07 -3.84
N GLY A 295 -14.23 -3.26 -4.70
CA GLY A 295 -14.33 -2.98 -6.13
C GLY A 295 -15.49 -3.72 -6.82
N ILE A 296 -16.28 -2.98 -7.59
CA ILE A 296 -17.40 -3.48 -8.39
C ILE A 296 -17.16 -3.14 -9.85
N TYR A 297 -17.24 -4.14 -10.71
CA TYR A 297 -17.09 -3.95 -12.15
C TYR A 297 -18.29 -3.25 -12.78
N LEU A 298 -18.02 -2.49 -13.83
CA LEU A 298 -19.07 -2.02 -14.73
C LEU A 298 -19.80 -3.23 -15.36
N PRO A 299 -21.12 -3.11 -15.64
CA PRO A 299 -21.86 -4.13 -16.35
C PRO A 299 -21.21 -4.44 -17.72
N LEU A 300 -21.12 -5.72 -18.07
CA LEU A 300 -20.62 -6.16 -19.36
C LEU A 300 -21.54 -5.77 -20.53
N ARG A 301 -22.84 -5.57 -20.25
CA ARG A 301 -23.84 -5.12 -21.24
C ARG A 301 -24.25 -3.71 -20.88
N PRO A 302 -24.20 -2.74 -21.84
CA PRO A 302 -24.84 -1.45 -21.65
C PRO A 302 -26.33 -1.69 -21.37
N ARG A 303 -26.87 -1.06 -20.33
CA ARG A 303 -28.32 -1.02 -20.16
C ARG A 303 -28.89 -0.36 -21.43
N GLN A 304 -29.64 -1.10 -22.23
CA GLN A 304 -30.49 -0.49 -23.22
C GLN A 304 -31.38 0.50 -22.45
N GLY A 305 -31.28 1.78 -22.76
CA GLY A 305 -32.12 2.80 -22.15
C GLY A 305 -33.56 2.34 -22.24
N ARG A 306 -34.29 2.31 -21.12
CA ARG A 306 -35.74 2.29 -21.20
C ARG A 306 -36.10 3.59 -21.94
N HIS A 307 -36.58 3.44 -23.18
CA HIS A 307 -37.34 4.52 -23.77
C HIS A 307 -38.47 4.82 -22.78
N VAL A 308 -38.38 5.98 -22.13
CA VAL A 308 -39.50 6.53 -21.39
C VAL A 308 -40.45 7.00 -22.47
N GLU A 309 -41.49 6.20 -22.72
CA GLU A 309 -42.68 6.68 -23.42
C GLU A 309 -43.43 7.64 -22.53
#